data_6380e2d5e6cd518a02b8632d88557958
#
_entry.id   6380e2d5e6cd518a02b8632d88557958
#
_cell.length_a   1.000
_cell.length_b   1.000
_cell.length_c   1.000
_cell.angle_alpha   90.00
_cell.angle_beta   90.00
_cell.angle_gamma   90.00
#
_symmetry.space_group_name_H-M   'P 1'
#
loop_
_entity.id
_entity.type
_entity.pdbx_description
1 polymer ?
#
loop_
_entity_poly.entity_id
_entity_poly.type
_entity_poly.pdbx_seq_one_letter_code
_entity_poly.pdbx_strand_id
1 'polypeptide(L)'
;MLAEFVYCYLLRPWPLRPLANWAIRQLLPAQVNFGEAVVVLNPDDPVVSGALYFGVYEKAETKFFQTACREGMTFLDVGANIGYYTALAARAVGPAGKVIALEPDPESFKCLEQTIAANGTENVQAFPVAASDASAVLPLYISADNRGDNRLYAPGETRPQVEVQAVATDALLAENKIETVDLIKIDVQGYEPKVIAGLRDTITRSPKLTLLTEFWPKGIRDAGGDPNDFLNTLRDLGLTLHELKADGELTELKDDADLIARHEGRRYTNLVGRKLN
;
A
#
# COMPACT_ATOMS: atom_id res chain seq x y z
N MET A 1 -11.67 12.13 16.98
CA MET A 1 -10.90 13.09 17.80
C MET A 1 -10.31 12.46 19.08
N LEU A 2 -11.09 11.94 20.05
CA LEU A 2 -10.51 11.38 21.30
C LEU A 2 -9.69 10.10 21.04
N ALA A 3 -10.22 9.13 20.29
CA ALA A 3 -9.53 7.89 19.94
C ALA A 3 -8.24 8.16 19.15
N GLU A 4 -8.26 9.09 18.23
CA GLU A 4 -7.13 9.51 17.42
C GLU A 4 -6.04 10.18 18.28
N PHE A 5 -6.43 11.08 19.17
CA PHE A 5 -5.51 11.70 20.12
C PHE A 5 -4.86 10.65 21.04
N VAL A 6 -5.66 9.75 21.60
CA VAL A 6 -5.16 8.66 22.45
C VAL A 6 -4.21 7.76 21.67
N TYR A 7 -4.59 7.30 20.47
CA TYR A 7 -3.76 6.42 19.65
C TYR A 7 -2.45 7.10 19.21
N CYS A 8 -2.53 8.30 18.63
CA CYS A 8 -1.36 8.96 18.05
C CYS A 8 -0.40 9.58 19.09
N TYR A 9 -0.93 10.09 20.20
CA TYR A 9 -0.15 10.88 21.16
C TYR A 9 0.13 10.18 22.48
N LEU A 10 -0.73 9.26 22.94
CA LEU A 10 -0.55 8.56 24.21
C LEU A 10 -0.04 7.13 24.04
N LEU A 11 -0.47 6.41 23.02
CA LEU A 11 -0.15 4.99 22.85
C LEU A 11 1.05 4.74 21.92
N ARG A 12 1.34 5.65 20.99
CA ARG A 12 2.42 5.52 20.03
C ARG A 12 3.83 5.89 20.54
N PRO A 13 4.02 6.86 21.48
CA PRO A 13 5.35 7.24 21.93
C PRO A 13 6.02 6.17 22.80
N TRP A 14 7.36 6.00 22.60
CA TRP A 14 8.20 5.26 23.52
C TRP A 14 8.32 6.03 24.88
N PRO A 15 8.25 5.38 26.07
CA PRO A 15 8.36 3.92 26.31
C PRO A 15 7.03 3.16 26.47
N LEU A 16 5.88 3.79 26.28
CA LEU A 16 4.56 3.18 26.53
C LEU A 16 4.10 2.24 25.40
N ARG A 17 4.71 2.33 24.23
CA ARG A 17 4.32 1.58 23.02
C ARG A 17 4.21 0.05 23.24
N PRO A 18 5.13 -0.66 23.94
CA PRO A 18 4.98 -2.10 24.14
C PRO A 18 3.76 -2.48 24.98
N LEU A 19 3.48 -1.69 26.02
CA LEU A 19 2.31 -1.89 26.86
C LEU A 19 1.01 -1.57 26.10
N ALA A 20 1.03 -0.50 25.31
CA ALA A 20 -0.08 -0.12 24.46
C ALA A 20 -0.38 -1.19 23.40
N ASN A 21 0.65 -1.70 22.72
CA ASN A 21 0.50 -2.78 21.74
C ASN A 21 -0.03 -4.05 22.38
N TRP A 22 0.43 -4.41 23.58
CA TRP A 22 -0.12 -5.53 24.34
C TRP A 22 -1.61 -5.33 24.66
N ALA A 23 -1.99 -4.16 25.16
CA ALA A 23 -3.39 -3.84 25.48
C ALA A 23 -4.28 -3.84 24.22
N ILE A 24 -3.79 -3.27 23.11
CA ILE A 24 -4.50 -3.26 21.84
C ILE A 24 -4.76 -4.70 21.38
N ARG A 25 -3.75 -5.59 21.41
CA ARG A 25 -3.91 -7.01 21.06
C ARG A 25 -5.05 -7.70 21.79
N GLN A 26 -5.27 -7.35 23.08
CA GLN A 26 -6.35 -7.93 23.89
C GLN A 26 -7.74 -7.37 23.56
N LEU A 27 -7.79 -6.18 22.96
CA LEU A 27 -9.04 -5.45 22.68
C LEU A 27 -9.48 -5.58 21.23
N LEU A 28 -8.59 -6.01 20.31
CA LEU A 28 -8.91 -6.12 18.89
C LEU A 28 -10.03 -7.15 18.67
N PRO A 29 -11.11 -6.79 17.97
CA PRO A 29 -12.07 -7.76 17.47
C PRO A 29 -11.43 -8.57 16.33
N ALA A 30 -12.05 -9.68 15.94
CA ALA A 30 -11.57 -10.48 14.81
C ALA A 30 -11.66 -9.72 13.48
N GLN A 31 -12.62 -8.81 13.35
CA GLN A 31 -12.85 -8.02 12.14
C GLN A 31 -13.48 -6.67 12.45
N VAL A 32 -13.37 -5.73 11.52
CA VAL A 32 -14.04 -4.42 11.55
C VAL A 32 -14.74 -4.14 10.23
N ASN A 33 -15.76 -3.29 10.27
CA ASN A 33 -16.54 -2.91 9.10
C ASN A 33 -16.25 -1.47 8.69
N PHE A 34 -16.09 -1.25 7.39
CA PHE A 34 -15.94 0.05 6.74
C PHE A 34 -17.07 0.19 5.71
N GLY A 35 -18.23 0.72 6.14
CA GLY A 35 -19.45 0.62 5.37
C GLY A 35 -19.84 -0.84 5.16
N GLU A 36 -19.93 -1.29 3.91
CA GLU A 36 -20.22 -2.69 3.56
C GLU A 36 -18.97 -3.58 3.48
N ALA A 37 -17.78 -3.00 3.49
CA ALA A 37 -16.55 -3.77 3.45
C ALA A 37 -16.18 -4.28 4.85
N VAL A 38 -15.76 -5.54 4.92
CA VAL A 38 -15.28 -6.23 6.13
C VAL A 38 -13.78 -6.41 6.02
N VAL A 39 -13.02 -6.11 7.07
CA VAL A 39 -11.58 -6.34 7.15
C VAL A 39 -11.27 -7.21 8.36
N VAL A 40 -10.63 -8.35 8.12
CA VAL A 40 -10.16 -9.25 9.18
C VAL A 40 -8.85 -8.68 9.74
N LEU A 41 -8.81 -8.52 11.07
CA LEU A 41 -7.65 -7.94 11.73
C LEU A 41 -6.60 -8.99 12.08
N ASN A 42 -5.33 -8.58 12.02
CA ASN A 42 -4.21 -9.38 12.49
C ASN A 42 -3.87 -8.98 13.95
N PRO A 43 -4.11 -9.85 14.95
CA PRO A 43 -3.79 -9.52 16.34
C PRO A 43 -2.28 -9.39 16.60
N ASP A 44 -1.45 -9.97 15.73
CA ASP A 44 0.01 -9.86 15.81
C ASP A 44 0.55 -8.58 15.17
N ASP A 45 -0.30 -7.81 14.49
CA ASP A 45 -0.01 -6.44 14.04
C ASP A 45 -0.91 -5.41 14.73
N PRO A 46 -0.59 -5.02 15.97
CA PRO A 46 -1.38 -4.05 16.73
C PRO A 46 -1.32 -2.63 16.14
N VAL A 47 -0.37 -2.34 15.25
CA VAL A 47 -0.22 -1.01 14.65
C VAL A 47 -1.23 -0.81 13.53
N VAL A 48 -1.22 -1.66 12.49
CA VAL A 48 -2.19 -1.57 11.39
C VAL A 48 -3.59 -1.90 11.89
N SER A 49 -3.76 -3.05 12.56
CA SER A 49 -5.07 -3.48 13.07
C SER A 49 -5.65 -2.51 14.10
N GLY A 50 -4.80 -1.94 14.98
CA GLY A 50 -5.23 -0.92 15.93
C GLY A 50 -5.67 0.37 15.24
N ALA A 51 -4.91 0.84 14.25
CA ALA A 51 -5.27 2.03 13.48
C ALA A 51 -6.62 1.86 12.75
N LEU A 52 -6.86 0.69 12.18
CA LEU A 52 -8.14 0.33 11.55
C LEU A 52 -9.27 0.29 12.58
N TYR A 53 -9.07 -0.40 13.69
CA TYR A 53 -10.08 -0.51 14.77
C TYR A 53 -10.48 0.86 15.34
N PHE A 54 -9.50 1.75 15.55
CA PHE A 54 -9.76 3.11 16.04
C PHE A 54 -10.20 4.10 14.96
N GLY A 55 -10.29 3.70 13.68
CA GLY A 55 -10.72 4.53 12.55
C GLY A 55 -9.76 5.68 12.25
N VAL A 56 -8.45 5.48 12.46
CA VAL A 56 -7.40 6.48 12.25
C VAL A 56 -6.41 6.10 11.12
N TYR A 57 -6.66 4.97 10.45
CA TYR A 57 -5.82 4.46 9.38
C TYR A 57 -5.98 5.29 8.10
N GLU A 58 -4.91 5.80 7.55
CA GLU A 58 -4.77 6.42 6.21
C GLU A 58 -5.99 7.24 5.74
N LYS A 59 -6.42 8.23 6.53
CA LYS A 59 -7.67 8.97 6.29
C LYS A 59 -7.68 9.75 4.98
N ALA A 60 -6.55 10.41 4.64
CA ALA A 60 -6.43 11.19 3.42
C ALA A 60 -6.42 10.28 2.19
N GLU A 61 -5.64 9.22 2.25
CA GLU A 61 -5.53 8.18 1.22
C GLU A 61 -6.88 7.50 0.99
N THR A 62 -7.56 7.11 2.07
CA THR A 62 -8.89 6.50 2.00
C THR A 62 -9.92 7.44 1.37
N LYS A 63 -9.92 8.73 1.77
CA LYS A 63 -10.80 9.74 1.17
C LYS A 63 -10.53 9.89 -0.32
N PHE A 64 -9.25 10.01 -0.70
CA PHE A 64 -8.86 10.06 -2.10
C PHE A 64 -9.28 8.80 -2.84
N PHE A 65 -8.95 7.62 -2.31
CA PHE A 65 -9.28 6.32 -2.90
C PHE A 65 -10.78 6.18 -3.18
N GLN A 66 -11.63 6.52 -2.20
CA GLN A 66 -13.09 6.49 -2.36
C GLN A 66 -13.59 7.43 -3.46
N THR A 67 -12.86 8.49 -3.79
CA THR A 67 -13.18 9.36 -4.92
C THR A 67 -12.59 8.89 -6.25
N ALA A 68 -11.55 8.09 -6.25
CA ALA A 68 -10.85 7.61 -7.44
C ALA A 68 -11.38 6.26 -7.94
N CYS A 69 -11.67 5.33 -7.03
CA CYS A 69 -12.15 3.99 -7.35
C CYS A 69 -13.63 4.01 -7.75
N ARG A 70 -13.98 3.46 -8.91
CA ARG A 70 -15.32 3.51 -9.50
C ARG A 70 -15.74 2.15 -10.03
N GLU A 71 -17.05 1.98 -10.23
CA GLU A 71 -17.66 0.80 -10.81
C GLU A 71 -17.04 0.46 -12.18
N GLY A 72 -16.80 -0.83 -12.40
CA GLY A 72 -16.23 -1.37 -13.62
C GLY A 72 -14.71 -1.25 -13.78
N MET A 73 -14.02 -0.57 -12.85
CA MET A 73 -12.57 -0.39 -12.90
C MET A 73 -11.81 -1.69 -12.60
N THR A 74 -10.58 -1.77 -13.15
CA THR A 74 -9.54 -2.70 -12.73
C THR A 74 -8.62 -1.99 -11.73
N PHE A 75 -8.54 -2.49 -10.50
CA PHE A 75 -7.69 -1.98 -9.44
C PHE A 75 -6.56 -2.95 -9.13
N LEU A 76 -5.34 -2.44 -9.02
CA LEU A 76 -4.14 -3.17 -8.57
C LEU A 76 -3.69 -2.65 -7.22
N ASP A 77 -3.69 -3.54 -6.21
CA ASP A 77 -3.27 -3.28 -4.83
C ASP A 77 -1.91 -3.95 -4.57
N VAL A 78 -0.85 -3.15 -4.55
CA VAL A 78 0.53 -3.63 -4.33
C VAL A 78 0.96 -3.30 -2.91
N GLY A 79 1.23 -4.34 -2.12
CA GLY A 79 1.37 -4.25 -0.67
C GLY A 79 -0.01 -4.23 0.00
N ALA A 80 -0.88 -5.19 -0.40
CA ALA A 80 -2.27 -5.22 0.05
C ALA A 80 -2.43 -5.46 1.55
N ASN A 81 -1.38 -5.90 2.25
CA ASN A 81 -1.38 -6.19 3.67
C ASN A 81 -2.57 -7.09 4.05
N ILE A 82 -3.37 -6.75 5.05
CA ILE A 82 -4.57 -7.52 5.46
C ILE A 82 -5.81 -7.24 4.61
N GLY A 83 -5.67 -6.49 3.50
CA GLY A 83 -6.72 -6.31 2.49
C GLY A 83 -7.67 -5.15 2.72
N TYR A 84 -7.25 -4.08 3.41
CA TYR A 84 -8.10 -2.91 3.63
C TYR A 84 -8.57 -2.27 2.31
N TYR A 85 -7.62 -1.87 1.45
CA TYR A 85 -7.96 -1.29 0.15
C TYR A 85 -8.56 -2.31 -0.81
N THR A 86 -8.10 -3.55 -0.75
CA THR A 86 -8.68 -4.67 -1.52
C THR A 86 -10.18 -4.82 -1.24
N ALA A 87 -10.59 -4.81 0.05
CA ALA A 87 -12.00 -4.95 0.43
C ALA A 87 -12.84 -3.74 -0.01
N LEU A 88 -12.32 -2.52 0.17
CA LEU A 88 -12.98 -1.30 -0.29
C LEU A 88 -13.12 -1.28 -1.82
N ALA A 89 -12.06 -1.67 -2.54
CA ALA A 89 -12.06 -1.74 -4.00
C ALA A 89 -13.07 -2.76 -4.51
N ALA A 90 -13.09 -3.97 -3.95
CA ALA A 90 -14.00 -5.05 -4.40
C ALA A 90 -15.47 -4.62 -4.39
N ARG A 91 -15.86 -3.81 -3.40
CA ARG A 91 -17.21 -3.21 -3.34
C ARG A 91 -17.38 -2.08 -4.35
N ALA A 92 -16.39 -1.18 -4.44
CA ALA A 92 -16.47 0.01 -5.27
C ALA A 92 -16.49 -0.29 -6.78
N VAL A 93 -15.68 -1.28 -7.23
CA VAL A 93 -15.62 -1.65 -8.65
C VAL A 93 -16.79 -2.53 -9.08
N GLY A 94 -17.51 -3.16 -8.12
CA GLY A 94 -18.65 -4.00 -8.41
C GLY A 94 -18.32 -5.28 -9.18
N PRO A 95 -19.34 -6.06 -9.57
CA PRO A 95 -19.13 -7.37 -10.19
C PRO A 95 -18.53 -7.33 -11.61
N ALA A 96 -18.59 -6.18 -12.29
CA ALA A 96 -18.00 -5.99 -13.62
C ALA A 96 -16.54 -5.55 -13.55
N GLY A 97 -16.08 -5.04 -12.40
CA GLY A 97 -14.70 -4.64 -12.17
C GLY A 97 -13.82 -5.80 -11.69
N LYS A 98 -12.54 -5.52 -11.53
CA LYS A 98 -11.54 -6.49 -11.07
C LYS A 98 -10.63 -5.86 -10.02
N VAL A 99 -10.22 -6.67 -9.05
CA VAL A 99 -9.20 -6.32 -8.06
C VAL A 99 -8.10 -7.36 -8.10
N ILE A 100 -6.87 -6.89 -8.25
CA ILE A 100 -5.66 -7.72 -8.17
C ILE A 100 -4.89 -7.25 -6.94
N ALA A 101 -4.62 -8.15 -6.00
CA ALA A 101 -3.94 -7.85 -4.74
C ALA A 101 -2.64 -8.65 -4.63
N LEU A 102 -1.53 -7.98 -4.33
CA LEU A 102 -0.22 -8.59 -4.16
C LEU A 102 0.28 -8.32 -2.73
N GLU A 103 0.55 -9.39 -1.98
CA GLU A 103 1.06 -9.30 -0.62
C GLU A 103 2.05 -10.44 -0.35
N PRO A 104 3.35 -10.15 -0.13
CA PRO A 104 4.36 -11.17 0.07
C PRO A 104 4.41 -11.76 1.48
N ASP A 105 4.00 -11.02 2.53
CA ASP A 105 4.06 -11.52 3.91
C ASP A 105 3.02 -12.63 4.13
N PRO A 106 3.44 -13.87 4.45
CA PRO A 106 2.51 -15.00 4.57
C PRO A 106 1.39 -14.77 5.60
N GLU A 107 1.67 -14.08 6.71
CA GLU A 107 0.68 -13.83 7.76
C GLU A 107 -0.31 -12.73 7.35
N SER A 108 0.18 -11.66 6.71
CA SER A 108 -0.68 -10.63 6.14
C SER A 108 -1.53 -11.19 5.02
N PHE A 109 -0.94 -12.01 4.14
CA PHE A 109 -1.65 -12.66 3.04
C PHE A 109 -2.78 -13.58 3.54
N LYS A 110 -2.55 -14.34 4.61
CA LYS A 110 -3.59 -15.15 5.23
C LYS A 110 -4.78 -14.30 5.73
N CYS A 111 -4.50 -13.13 6.32
CA CYS A 111 -5.57 -12.19 6.70
C CYS A 111 -6.26 -11.57 5.49
N LEU A 112 -5.52 -11.29 4.41
CA LEU A 112 -6.09 -10.84 3.13
C LEU A 112 -7.07 -11.88 2.55
N GLU A 113 -6.71 -13.16 2.52
CA GLU A 113 -7.61 -14.23 2.07
C GLU A 113 -8.88 -14.30 2.93
N GLN A 114 -8.73 -14.19 4.25
CA GLN A 114 -9.87 -14.15 5.18
C GLN A 114 -10.74 -12.90 4.97
N THR A 115 -10.12 -11.75 4.70
CA THR A 115 -10.83 -10.50 4.35
C THR A 115 -11.64 -10.68 3.06
N ILE A 116 -11.05 -11.26 2.02
CA ILE A 116 -11.74 -11.55 0.75
C ILE A 116 -12.93 -12.48 0.99
N ALA A 117 -12.71 -13.57 1.73
CA ALA A 117 -13.76 -14.54 2.05
C ALA A 117 -14.90 -13.92 2.87
N ALA A 118 -14.59 -13.08 3.87
CA ALA A 118 -15.59 -12.38 4.69
C ALA A 118 -16.47 -11.41 3.88
N ASN A 119 -15.96 -10.88 2.76
CA ASN A 119 -16.73 -10.01 1.85
C ASN A 119 -17.57 -10.79 0.83
N GLY A 120 -17.30 -12.07 0.61
CA GLY A 120 -18.02 -12.89 -0.38
C GLY A 120 -17.93 -12.35 -1.80
N THR A 121 -16.82 -11.70 -2.17
CA THR A 121 -16.61 -11.10 -3.48
C THR A 121 -15.88 -12.07 -4.41
N GLU A 122 -16.33 -12.18 -5.67
CA GLU A 122 -15.73 -13.06 -6.70
C GLU A 122 -14.81 -12.27 -7.67
N ASN A 123 -14.74 -10.96 -7.53
CA ASN A 123 -14.00 -10.06 -8.40
C ASN A 123 -12.57 -9.76 -7.93
N VAL A 124 -12.07 -10.49 -6.94
CA VAL A 124 -10.72 -10.33 -6.36
C VAL A 124 -9.85 -11.52 -6.70
N GLN A 125 -8.64 -11.25 -7.19
CA GLN A 125 -7.54 -12.20 -7.32
C GLN A 125 -6.39 -11.77 -6.44
N ALA A 126 -5.97 -12.60 -5.48
CA ALA A 126 -4.87 -12.32 -4.57
C ALA A 126 -3.70 -13.27 -4.83
N PHE A 127 -2.46 -12.75 -4.73
CA PHE A 127 -1.24 -13.50 -4.98
C PHE A 127 -0.24 -13.28 -3.84
N PRO A 128 0.33 -14.38 -3.26
CA PRO A 128 1.33 -14.32 -2.18
C PRO A 128 2.73 -14.01 -2.72
N VAL A 129 2.87 -12.86 -3.38
CA VAL A 129 4.11 -12.47 -4.06
C VAL A 129 4.44 -11.00 -3.84
N ALA A 130 5.71 -10.68 -3.89
CA ALA A 130 6.19 -9.32 -3.99
C ALA A 130 6.19 -8.84 -5.44
N ALA A 131 5.65 -7.65 -5.68
CA ALA A 131 5.77 -6.98 -6.96
C ALA A 131 7.21 -6.50 -7.18
N SER A 132 7.79 -6.76 -8.34
CA SER A 132 9.16 -6.39 -8.69
C SER A 132 9.33 -6.22 -10.19
N ASP A 133 10.55 -5.86 -10.61
CA ASP A 133 10.98 -5.79 -12.01
C ASP A 133 11.41 -7.14 -12.61
N ALA A 134 11.64 -8.15 -11.74
CA ALA A 134 12.06 -9.49 -12.15
C ALA A 134 11.55 -10.58 -11.19
N SER A 135 11.43 -11.81 -11.69
CA SER A 135 11.10 -12.95 -10.84
C SER A 135 12.34 -13.43 -10.09
N ALA A 136 12.22 -13.51 -8.77
CA ALA A 136 13.31 -13.92 -7.86
C ALA A 136 12.74 -14.43 -6.53
N VAL A 137 13.60 -15.06 -5.72
CA VAL A 137 13.34 -15.28 -4.29
C VAL A 137 14.06 -14.18 -3.53
N LEU A 138 13.33 -13.40 -2.74
CA LEU A 138 13.87 -12.26 -2.00
C LEU A 138 13.65 -12.44 -0.50
N PRO A 139 14.55 -11.91 0.36
CA PRO A 139 14.30 -11.82 1.79
C PRO A 139 13.30 -10.70 2.07
N LEU A 140 12.23 -11.02 2.80
CA LEU A 140 11.32 -10.05 3.40
C LEU A 140 11.68 -9.89 4.87
N TYR A 141 12.08 -8.69 5.27
CA TYR A 141 12.45 -8.32 6.64
C TYR A 141 11.21 -7.92 7.41
N ILE A 142 10.87 -8.71 8.43
CA ILE A 142 9.62 -8.60 9.18
C ILE A 142 9.77 -7.59 10.32
N SER A 143 8.89 -6.63 10.41
CA SER A 143 8.76 -5.71 11.53
C SER A 143 8.00 -6.37 12.68
N ALA A 144 8.50 -6.27 13.90
CA ALA A 144 8.02 -7.03 15.05
C ALA A 144 6.61 -6.64 15.52
N ASP A 145 6.17 -5.40 15.26
CA ASP A 145 4.91 -4.84 15.77
C ASP A 145 4.13 -4.01 14.73
N ASN A 146 4.64 -3.93 13.50
CA ASN A 146 4.02 -3.19 12.39
C ASN A 146 4.32 -3.88 11.06
N ARG A 147 3.49 -4.81 10.64
CA ARG A 147 3.68 -5.52 9.36
C ARG A 147 3.53 -4.63 8.14
N GLY A 148 2.91 -3.46 8.30
CA GLY A 148 2.94 -2.39 7.28
C GLY A 148 4.33 -1.78 7.06
N ASP A 149 5.35 -2.09 7.91
CA ASP A 149 6.75 -1.67 7.73
C ASP A 149 7.67 -2.86 7.37
N ASN A 150 7.13 -3.92 6.77
CA ASN A 150 7.93 -5.01 6.20
C ASN A 150 8.66 -4.53 4.94
N ARG A 151 9.92 -4.99 4.72
CA ARG A 151 10.77 -4.46 3.64
C ARG A 151 11.49 -5.56 2.88
N LEU A 152 11.66 -5.40 1.59
CA LEU A 152 12.43 -6.28 0.71
C LEU A 152 13.92 -5.92 0.64
N TYR A 153 14.40 -5.08 1.53
CA TYR A 153 15.81 -4.70 1.67
C TYR A 153 16.19 -4.62 3.14
N ALA A 154 17.50 -4.76 3.44
CA ALA A 154 17.98 -4.75 4.82
C ALA A 154 17.75 -3.38 5.49
N PRO A 155 16.97 -3.32 6.58
CA PRO A 155 16.53 -2.04 7.15
C PRO A 155 17.57 -1.34 8.06
N GLY A 156 18.81 -1.77 8.07
CA GLY A 156 19.87 -1.22 8.94
C GLY A 156 19.74 -1.62 10.42
N GLU A 157 18.72 -2.34 10.78
CA GLU A 157 18.49 -2.97 12.09
C GLU A 157 18.22 -4.47 11.91
N THR A 158 18.51 -5.28 12.94
CA THR A 158 18.26 -6.72 12.87
C THR A 158 16.76 -6.98 12.91
N ARG A 159 16.24 -7.62 11.86
CA ARG A 159 14.85 -8.10 11.78
C ARG A 159 14.82 -9.57 11.41
N PRO A 160 13.85 -10.35 11.90
CA PRO A 160 13.54 -11.65 11.32
C PRO A 160 13.27 -11.51 9.83
N GLN A 161 13.63 -12.54 9.07
CA GLN A 161 13.38 -12.55 7.62
C GLN A 161 12.74 -13.86 7.19
N VAL A 162 11.93 -13.79 6.15
CA VAL A 162 11.37 -14.95 5.45
C VAL A 162 11.67 -14.80 3.97
N GLU A 163 11.86 -15.91 3.28
CA GLU A 163 11.99 -15.90 1.82
C GLU A 163 10.61 -15.79 1.19
N VAL A 164 10.46 -14.87 0.23
CA VAL A 164 9.22 -14.66 -0.51
C VAL A 164 9.49 -14.68 -2.01
N GLN A 165 8.49 -15.07 -2.79
CA GLN A 165 8.54 -14.99 -4.24
C GLN A 165 8.34 -13.54 -4.67
N ALA A 166 9.23 -13.01 -5.49
CA ALA A 166 9.04 -11.77 -6.23
C ALA A 166 8.73 -12.09 -7.69
N VAL A 167 7.91 -11.29 -8.33
CA VAL A 167 7.51 -11.49 -9.72
C VAL A 167 7.66 -10.21 -10.53
N ALA A 168 8.01 -10.37 -11.81
CA ALA A 168 7.85 -9.30 -12.78
C ALA A 168 6.35 -9.01 -12.94
N THR A 169 5.89 -7.86 -12.44
CA THR A 169 4.46 -7.61 -12.27
C THR A 169 3.72 -7.56 -13.60
N ASP A 170 4.33 -7.00 -14.65
CA ASP A 170 3.76 -7.01 -16.02
C ASP A 170 3.52 -8.44 -16.53
N ALA A 171 4.43 -9.38 -16.23
CA ALA A 171 4.28 -10.79 -16.61
C ALA A 171 3.12 -11.45 -15.85
N LEU A 172 3.01 -11.23 -14.54
CA LEU A 172 1.90 -11.74 -13.73
C LEU A 172 0.55 -11.23 -14.25
N LEU A 173 0.45 -9.94 -14.55
CA LEU A 173 -0.79 -9.34 -15.08
C LEU A 173 -1.15 -9.93 -16.45
N ALA A 174 -0.16 -10.11 -17.35
CA ALA A 174 -0.38 -10.72 -18.66
C ALA A 174 -0.85 -12.18 -18.57
N GLU A 175 -0.24 -13.00 -17.69
CA GLU A 175 -0.65 -14.38 -17.44
C GLU A 175 -2.11 -14.47 -16.94
N ASN A 176 -2.56 -13.47 -16.18
CA ASN A 176 -3.93 -13.37 -15.67
C ASN A 176 -4.88 -12.59 -16.60
N LYS A 177 -4.45 -12.27 -17.83
CA LYS A 177 -5.24 -11.58 -18.86
C LYS A 177 -5.72 -10.20 -18.42
N ILE A 178 -4.89 -9.49 -17.65
CA ILE A 178 -5.08 -8.10 -17.26
C ILE A 178 -4.27 -7.23 -18.21
N GLU A 179 -4.94 -6.64 -19.19
CA GLU A 179 -4.30 -5.82 -20.21
C GLU A 179 -4.05 -4.38 -19.75
N THR A 180 -5.01 -3.81 -19.03
CA THR A 180 -4.98 -2.43 -18.53
C THR A 180 -5.47 -2.36 -17.10
N VAL A 181 -5.03 -1.32 -16.39
CA VAL A 181 -5.42 -1.02 -15.01
C VAL A 181 -5.84 0.45 -14.93
N ASP A 182 -6.91 0.73 -14.20
CA ASP A 182 -7.46 2.09 -14.06
C ASP A 182 -6.92 2.79 -12.81
N LEU A 183 -6.70 2.03 -11.75
CA LEU A 183 -6.19 2.54 -10.48
C LEU A 183 -5.14 1.58 -9.92
N ILE A 184 -3.99 2.12 -9.50
CA ILE A 184 -2.94 1.37 -8.81
C ILE A 184 -2.69 2.02 -7.45
N LYS A 185 -2.63 1.22 -6.38
CA LYS A 185 -2.00 1.62 -5.11
C LYS A 185 -0.70 0.86 -4.95
N ILE A 186 0.36 1.58 -4.55
CA ILE A 186 1.66 0.99 -4.22
C ILE A 186 2.09 1.50 -2.84
N ASP A 187 2.32 0.57 -1.92
CA ASP A 187 2.81 0.85 -0.58
C ASP A 187 3.73 -0.31 -0.17
N VAL A 188 5.01 -0.17 -0.46
CA VAL A 188 6.03 -1.23 -0.30
C VAL A 188 7.30 -0.72 0.39
N GLN A 189 7.15 0.38 1.14
CA GLN A 189 8.12 0.89 2.10
C GLN A 189 9.52 1.15 1.51
N GLY A 190 9.57 1.84 0.35
CA GLY A 190 10.80 2.23 -0.34
C GLY A 190 11.17 1.36 -1.56
N TYR A 191 10.44 0.25 -1.80
CA TYR A 191 10.67 -0.63 -2.95
C TYR A 191 9.87 -0.20 -4.20
N GLU A 192 9.17 0.92 -4.16
CA GLU A 192 8.32 1.48 -5.21
C GLU A 192 9.03 1.62 -6.57
N PRO A 193 10.33 2.05 -6.65
CA PRO A 193 11.02 2.13 -7.94
C PRO A 193 11.12 0.78 -8.67
N LYS A 194 11.30 -0.32 -7.94
CA LYS A 194 11.34 -1.67 -8.50
C LYS A 194 9.97 -2.13 -8.97
N VAL A 195 8.93 -1.81 -8.22
CA VAL A 195 7.54 -2.09 -8.60
C VAL A 195 7.18 -1.34 -9.88
N ILE A 196 7.48 -0.05 -9.96
CA ILE A 196 7.22 0.77 -11.17
C ILE A 196 8.01 0.25 -12.36
N ALA A 197 9.26 -0.19 -12.17
CA ALA A 197 10.04 -0.80 -13.24
C ALA A 197 9.38 -2.09 -13.79
N GLY A 198 8.75 -2.89 -12.90
CA GLY A 198 8.01 -4.09 -13.26
C GLY A 198 6.59 -3.86 -13.79
N LEU A 199 6.10 -2.61 -13.79
CA LEU A 199 4.77 -2.19 -14.26
C LEU A 199 4.82 -1.27 -15.48
N ARG A 200 6.00 -1.07 -16.08
CA ARG A 200 6.19 -0.08 -17.18
C ARG A 200 5.24 -0.30 -18.34
N ASP A 201 5.09 -1.55 -18.78
CA ASP A 201 4.24 -1.91 -19.90
C ASP A 201 2.75 -1.70 -19.57
N THR A 202 2.32 -2.13 -18.39
CA THR A 202 0.93 -1.94 -17.92
C THR A 202 0.61 -0.45 -17.77
N ILE A 203 1.49 0.33 -17.13
CA ILE A 203 1.31 1.78 -17.01
C ILE A 203 1.24 2.42 -18.41
N THR A 204 2.13 2.03 -19.33
CA THR A 204 2.16 2.60 -20.68
C THR A 204 0.88 2.30 -21.44
N ARG A 205 0.37 1.07 -21.39
CA ARG A 205 -0.86 0.64 -22.07
C ARG A 205 -2.15 1.18 -21.46
N SER A 206 -2.13 1.57 -20.19
CA SER A 206 -3.32 2.05 -19.48
C SER A 206 -3.57 3.53 -19.76
N PRO A 207 -4.61 3.90 -20.55
CA PRO A 207 -4.75 5.28 -21.05
C PRO A 207 -5.27 6.27 -20.01
N LYS A 208 -6.02 5.80 -19.01
CA LYS A 208 -6.66 6.63 -17.96
C LYS A 208 -6.24 6.19 -16.57
N LEU A 209 -4.95 5.94 -16.38
CA LEU A 209 -4.43 5.44 -15.13
C LEU A 209 -4.37 6.52 -14.07
N THR A 210 -4.80 6.17 -12.87
CA THR A 210 -4.48 6.87 -11.61
C THR A 210 -3.57 5.98 -10.78
N LEU A 211 -2.44 6.53 -10.32
CA LEU A 211 -1.50 5.90 -9.39
C LEU A 211 -1.58 6.61 -8.04
N LEU A 212 -1.73 5.86 -6.95
CA LEU A 212 -1.52 6.31 -5.58
C LEU A 212 -0.31 5.56 -5.02
N THR A 213 0.76 6.25 -4.66
CA THR A 213 1.98 5.61 -4.17
C THR A 213 2.59 6.35 -3.00
N GLU A 214 3.13 5.60 -2.02
CA GLU A 214 3.97 6.19 -0.99
C GLU A 214 5.22 6.80 -1.64
N PHE A 215 5.69 7.90 -1.09
CA PHE A 215 6.96 8.53 -1.43
C PHE A 215 7.77 8.77 -0.15
N TRP A 216 8.70 7.87 0.10
CA TRP A 216 9.61 7.93 1.22
C TRP A 216 11.07 8.01 0.73
N PRO A 217 11.65 9.24 0.59
CA PRO A 217 12.99 9.43 0.00
C PRO A 217 14.08 8.60 0.65
N LYS A 218 14.06 8.49 1.99
CA LYS A 218 15.03 7.66 2.71
C LYS A 218 14.84 6.18 2.40
N GLY A 219 13.61 5.68 2.39
CA GLY A 219 13.29 4.28 2.07
C GLY A 219 13.76 3.90 0.67
N ILE A 220 13.49 4.76 -0.32
CA ILE A 220 13.95 4.58 -1.70
C ILE A 220 15.48 4.48 -1.77
N ARG A 221 16.22 5.36 -1.06
CA ARG A 221 17.70 5.30 -1.01
C ARG A 221 18.20 4.05 -0.29
N ASP A 222 17.58 3.69 0.84
CA ASP A 222 17.95 2.49 1.60
C ASP A 222 17.71 1.21 0.76
N ALA A 223 16.73 1.21 -0.15
CA ALA A 223 16.48 0.15 -1.13
C ALA A 223 17.40 0.21 -2.36
N GLY A 224 18.34 1.18 -2.43
CA GLY A 224 19.29 1.34 -3.52
C GLY A 224 18.79 2.17 -4.71
N GLY A 225 17.65 2.85 -4.58
CA GLY A 225 17.10 3.76 -5.58
C GLY A 225 17.51 5.22 -5.36
N ASP A 226 17.11 6.08 -6.28
CA ASP A 226 17.21 7.54 -6.16
C ASP A 226 15.81 8.19 -6.24
N PRO A 227 15.42 9.04 -5.27
CA PRO A 227 14.11 9.69 -5.26
C PRO A 227 13.84 10.59 -6.48
N ASN A 228 14.87 11.28 -7.04
CA ASN A 228 14.69 12.10 -8.25
C ASN A 228 14.45 11.20 -9.47
N ASP A 229 15.21 10.12 -9.60
CA ASP A 229 15.04 9.15 -10.69
C ASP A 229 13.66 8.50 -10.63
N PHE A 230 13.15 8.23 -9.43
CA PHE A 230 11.79 7.72 -9.25
C PHE A 230 10.73 8.72 -9.77
N LEU A 231 10.82 10.00 -9.36
CA LEU A 231 9.90 11.05 -9.82
C LEU A 231 9.98 11.26 -11.34
N ASN A 232 11.21 11.27 -11.90
CA ASN A 232 11.42 11.37 -13.33
C ASN A 232 10.82 10.17 -14.08
N THR A 233 11.03 8.95 -13.57
CA THR A 233 10.46 7.73 -14.18
C THR A 233 8.94 7.80 -14.23
N LEU A 234 8.26 8.28 -13.20
CA LEU A 234 6.81 8.44 -13.20
C LEU A 234 6.34 9.44 -14.28
N ARG A 235 7.06 10.56 -14.45
CA ARG A 235 6.75 11.54 -15.51
C ARG A 235 7.03 11.01 -16.92
N ASP A 236 8.12 10.27 -17.11
CA ASP A 236 8.46 9.63 -18.38
C ASP A 236 7.41 8.59 -18.80
N LEU A 237 6.70 8.01 -17.83
CA LEU A 237 5.55 7.13 -18.06
C LEU A 237 4.25 7.91 -18.36
N GLY A 238 4.31 9.23 -18.46
CA GLY A 238 3.20 10.11 -18.82
C GLY A 238 2.30 10.50 -17.63
N LEU A 239 2.78 10.39 -16.39
CA LEU A 239 2.02 10.75 -15.21
C LEU A 239 2.28 12.20 -14.80
N THR A 240 1.22 12.98 -14.62
CA THR A 240 1.27 14.28 -13.92
C THR A 240 1.18 14.01 -12.43
N LEU A 241 2.18 14.50 -11.67
CA LEU A 241 2.33 14.20 -10.25
C LEU A 241 1.69 15.26 -9.36
N HIS A 242 1.03 14.80 -8.31
CA HIS A 242 0.44 15.62 -7.26
C HIS A 242 0.82 15.06 -5.89
N GLU A 243 1.04 15.92 -4.93
CA GLU A 243 1.16 15.54 -3.52
C GLU A 243 -0.23 15.46 -2.90
N LEU A 244 -0.54 14.35 -2.23
CA LEU A 244 -1.78 14.18 -1.47
C LEU A 244 -1.58 14.79 -0.07
N LYS A 245 -2.37 15.80 0.24
CA LYS A 245 -2.32 16.50 1.54
C LYS A 245 -3.16 15.76 2.60
N ALA A 246 -2.88 16.05 3.88
CA ALA A 246 -3.56 15.42 5.01
C ALA A 246 -5.10 15.65 5.04
N ASP A 247 -5.60 16.68 4.39
CA ASP A 247 -7.03 16.95 4.20
C ASP A 247 -7.66 16.22 3.02
N GLY A 248 -6.83 15.49 2.23
CA GLY A 248 -7.22 14.75 1.03
C GLY A 248 -7.21 15.60 -0.25
N GLU A 249 -6.70 16.83 -0.20
CA GLU A 249 -6.53 17.67 -1.38
C GLU A 249 -5.25 17.30 -2.15
N LEU A 250 -5.30 17.52 -3.47
CA LEU A 250 -4.16 17.30 -4.35
C LEU A 250 -3.49 18.62 -4.71
N THR A 251 -2.19 18.69 -4.53
CA THR A 251 -1.37 19.83 -4.97
C THR A 251 -0.39 19.36 -6.03
N GLU A 252 -0.44 19.97 -7.22
CA GLU A 252 0.48 19.63 -8.33
C GLU A 252 1.93 19.77 -7.87
N LEU A 253 2.74 18.75 -8.14
CA LEU A 253 4.15 18.73 -7.78
C LEU A 253 4.98 19.52 -8.79
N LYS A 254 5.52 20.66 -8.36
CA LYS A 254 6.31 21.58 -9.18
C LYS A 254 7.79 21.66 -8.78
N ASP A 255 8.13 21.27 -7.55
CA ASP A 255 9.48 21.34 -7.00
C ASP A 255 9.83 20.03 -6.29
N ASP A 256 10.61 19.19 -6.98
CA ASP A 256 11.04 17.88 -6.46
C ASP A 256 12.04 18.04 -5.33
N ALA A 257 12.92 19.03 -5.41
CA ALA A 257 13.93 19.24 -4.38
C ALA A 257 13.29 19.67 -3.05
N ASP A 258 12.27 20.55 -3.11
CA ASP A 258 11.48 20.92 -1.92
C ASP A 258 10.72 19.70 -1.35
N LEU A 259 10.06 18.92 -2.22
CA LEU A 259 9.36 17.70 -1.79
C LEU A 259 10.31 16.75 -1.06
N ILE A 260 11.46 16.43 -1.65
CA ILE A 260 12.46 15.54 -1.08
C ILE A 260 12.98 16.08 0.26
N ALA A 261 13.32 17.38 0.32
CA ALA A 261 13.84 18.02 1.53
C ALA A 261 12.82 18.00 2.69
N ARG A 262 11.54 18.22 2.40
CA ARG A 262 10.47 18.19 3.42
C ARG A 262 10.24 16.79 3.97
N HIS A 263 10.54 15.74 3.22
CA HIS A 263 10.29 14.34 3.58
C HIS A 263 11.58 13.56 3.88
N GLU A 264 12.66 14.23 4.25
CA GLU A 264 13.89 13.57 4.70
C GLU A 264 13.71 12.78 6.01
N GLY A 265 14.55 11.77 6.20
CA GLY A 265 14.56 10.89 7.37
C GLY A 265 13.37 9.93 7.40
N ARG A 266 12.57 9.96 8.46
CA ARG A 266 11.42 9.06 8.64
C ARG A 266 10.10 9.63 8.11
N ARG A 267 10.14 10.78 7.46
CA ARG A 267 8.96 11.43 6.90
C ARG A 267 8.68 10.90 5.49
N TYR A 268 7.44 10.69 5.20
CA TYR A 268 6.94 10.29 3.89
C TYR A 268 5.71 11.12 3.51
N THR A 269 5.31 11.04 2.29
CA THR A 269 4.03 11.55 1.77
C THR A 269 3.47 10.56 0.76
N ASN A 270 2.24 10.79 0.32
CA ASN A 270 1.66 10.04 -0.78
C ASN A 270 1.59 10.91 -2.03
N LEU A 271 1.95 10.32 -3.16
CA LEU A 271 1.84 10.93 -4.47
C LEU A 271 0.67 10.34 -5.24
N VAL A 272 0.00 11.20 -5.98
CA VAL A 272 -1.00 10.80 -6.97
C VAL A 272 -0.47 11.16 -8.35
N GLY A 273 -0.24 10.13 -9.16
CA GLY A 273 0.10 10.26 -10.57
C GLY A 273 -1.15 10.06 -11.44
N ARG A 274 -1.39 10.94 -12.43
CA ARG A 274 -2.52 10.79 -13.35
C ARG A 274 -2.03 10.88 -14.78
N LYS A 275 -2.50 9.96 -15.64
CA LYS A 275 -2.44 10.18 -17.08
C LYS A 275 -3.56 11.14 -17.45
N LEU A 276 -3.17 12.28 -17.99
CA LEU A 276 -4.08 13.21 -18.64
C LEU A 276 -4.20 12.77 -20.11
N ASN A 277 -5.44 12.62 -20.60
CA ASN A 277 -5.72 12.30 -22.00
C ASN A 277 -5.13 13.34 -22.94
#